data_02101854285eb016c48c222fddaf442b
#
_entry.id   02101854285eb016c48c222fddaf442b
#
_cell.length_a   1.000
_cell.length_b   1.000
_cell.length_c   1.000
_cell.angle_alpha   90.00
_cell.angle_beta   90.00
_cell.angle_gamma   90.00
#
_symmetry.space_group_name_H-M   'P 1'
#
loop_
_entity.id
_entity.type
_entity.pdbx_description
1 polymer ?
#
loop_
_entity_poly.entity_id
_entity_poly.type
_entity_poly.pdbx_seq_one_letter_code
_entity_poly.pdbx_strand_id
1 'polypeptide(L)'
;VEQRRDALKAAIPELKSLKNRTLYVGDEAHFPKGCISCLLGTGLSAIRKTNRCNACCKFCYDYGVLDTIPPIGEGLCEIGGTKFYERDLPLLFSTSKKPTGISYVYLEPFMEIEVYYGVIRAFKEAGIHQHMYTNGTLATEENLRALGEAGLDELRFNLGASNCSDKVIAAMATAKKYIPQVGIETPMTPELYAQFQQKKDAILATGIDFMNCAELHLNANNIDNYAGENMYMSRLGYLSPIWSRELTLQLMRQAVEEHWPITVHDCSNDTKFARDLNLRAKEGGWFGQSSYGSEFERIPFAYFLPVLEDESFTFVEEEPLPHGYRPGEIVL
;
A
#
# COMPACT_ATOMS: atom_id res chain seq x y z
N VAL A 1 -2.54 24.31 0.00
CA VAL A 1 -2.22 22.97 -0.52
C VAL A 1 -3.40 22.43 -1.33
N GLU A 2 -4.60 22.38 -0.78
CA GLU A 2 -5.78 21.80 -1.44
C GLU A 2 -6.10 22.49 -2.78
N GLN A 3 -6.17 23.82 -2.82
CA GLN A 3 -6.39 24.57 -4.08
C GLN A 3 -5.38 24.23 -5.16
N ARG A 4 -4.12 24.05 -4.80
CA ARG A 4 -3.07 23.67 -5.75
C ARG A 4 -3.25 22.22 -6.23
N ARG A 5 -3.59 21.30 -5.33
CA ARG A 5 -3.93 19.92 -5.69
C ARG A 5 -5.16 19.82 -6.58
N ASP A 6 -6.19 20.62 -6.32
CA ASP A 6 -7.39 20.67 -7.15
C ASP A 6 -7.09 21.23 -8.54
N ALA A 7 -6.23 22.24 -8.65
CA ALA A 7 -5.78 22.74 -9.95
C ALA A 7 -4.99 21.66 -10.72
N LEU A 8 -4.13 20.90 -10.04
CA LEU A 8 -3.42 19.77 -10.66
C LEU A 8 -4.38 18.68 -11.13
N LYS A 9 -5.36 18.29 -10.32
CA LYS A 9 -6.38 17.30 -10.72
C LYS A 9 -7.19 17.78 -11.92
N ALA A 10 -7.61 19.04 -11.93
CA ALA A 10 -8.36 19.63 -13.04
C ALA A 10 -7.57 19.68 -14.36
N ALA A 11 -6.24 19.65 -14.27
CA ALA A 11 -5.35 19.63 -15.42
C ALA A 11 -5.04 18.21 -15.96
N ILE A 12 -5.56 17.15 -15.33
CA ILE A 12 -5.34 15.78 -15.77
C ILE A 12 -6.49 15.37 -16.68
N PRO A 13 -6.26 15.15 -17.99
CA PRO A 13 -7.28 14.59 -18.87
C PRO A 13 -7.67 13.20 -18.42
N GLU A 14 -8.94 12.82 -18.63
CA GLU A 14 -9.44 11.46 -18.37
C GLU A 14 -9.21 10.96 -16.93
N LEU A 15 -9.09 11.88 -15.96
CA LEU A 15 -8.98 11.50 -14.55
C LEU A 15 -10.24 10.76 -14.11
N LYS A 16 -10.05 9.56 -13.58
CA LYS A 16 -11.10 8.67 -13.09
C LYS A 16 -11.03 8.55 -11.59
N SER A 17 -12.15 8.16 -11.00
CA SER A 17 -12.23 7.83 -9.57
C SER A 17 -12.81 6.44 -9.40
N LEU A 18 -12.18 5.63 -8.56
CA LEU A 18 -12.71 4.34 -8.16
C LEU A 18 -13.38 4.48 -6.78
N LYS A 19 -14.70 4.21 -6.74
CA LYS A 19 -15.51 4.28 -5.50
C LYS A 19 -15.42 5.63 -4.78
N ASN A 20 -15.19 6.72 -5.50
CA ASN A 20 -14.94 8.06 -4.96
C ASN A 20 -13.85 8.13 -3.88
N ARG A 21 -12.94 7.16 -3.86
CA ARG A 21 -11.91 7.01 -2.81
C ARG A 21 -10.50 7.18 -3.32
N THR A 22 -10.23 6.77 -4.53
CA THR A 22 -8.92 6.90 -5.14
C THR A 22 -9.03 7.41 -6.55
N LEU A 23 -8.01 8.11 -7.00
CA LEU A 23 -7.91 8.63 -8.36
C LEU A 23 -7.00 7.74 -9.21
N TYR A 24 -7.31 7.59 -10.49
CA TYR A 24 -6.47 6.86 -11.41
C TYR A 24 -6.64 7.37 -12.85
N VAL A 25 -5.66 7.02 -13.68
CA VAL A 25 -5.69 7.18 -15.13
C VAL A 25 -5.29 5.85 -15.78
N GLY A 26 -5.64 5.66 -17.04
CA GLY A 26 -5.37 4.42 -17.77
C GLY A 26 -6.55 3.45 -17.76
N ASP A 27 -6.29 2.15 -18.00
CA ASP A 27 -7.32 1.12 -18.12
C ASP A 27 -7.66 0.52 -16.75
N GLU A 28 -8.94 0.52 -16.38
CA GLU A 28 -9.42 -0.07 -15.13
C GLU A 28 -9.13 -1.58 -15.06
N ALA A 29 -9.02 -2.27 -16.19
CA ALA A 29 -8.65 -3.69 -16.22
C ALA A 29 -7.26 -3.95 -15.62
N HIS A 30 -6.37 -2.98 -15.68
CA HIS A 30 -5.02 -3.03 -15.10
C HIS A 30 -4.97 -2.52 -13.66
N PHE A 31 -6.09 -2.01 -13.11
CA PHE A 31 -6.11 -1.53 -11.74
C PHE A 31 -5.75 -2.66 -10.76
N PRO A 32 -4.84 -2.43 -9.78
CA PRO A 32 -4.36 -3.50 -8.90
C PRO A 32 -5.48 -4.08 -8.04
N LYS A 33 -5.73 -5.37 -8.16
CA LYS A 33 -6.83 -6.06 -7.47
C LYS A 33 -6.67 -6.04 -5.96
N GLY A 34 -5.42 -6.09 -5.47
CA GLY A 34 -5.14 -5.93 -4.04
C GLY A 34 -5.60 -4.58 -3.50
N CYS A 35 -5.49 -3.51 -4.29
CA CYS A 35 -6.02 -2.19 -3.91
C CYS A 35 -7.54 -2.16 -3.85
N ILE A 36 -8.26 -2.90 -4.71
CA ILE A 36 -9.71 -3.00 -4.64
C ILE A 36 -10.15 -3.56 -3.28
N SER A 37 -9.56 -4.67 -2.85
CA SER A 37 -9.83 -5.26 -1.53
C SER A 37 -9.53 -4.29 -0.38
N CYS A 38 -8.44 -3.54 -0.50
CA CYS A 38 -8.07 -2.50 0.45
C CYS A 38 -9.12 -1.39 0.50
N LEU A 39 -9.52 -0.84 -0.65
CA LEU A 39 -10.51 0.25 -0.75
C LEU A 39 -11.90 -0.15 -0.23
N LEU A 40 -12.30 -1.39 -0.46
CA LEU A 40 -13.56 -1.94 0.03
C LEU A 40 -13.54 -2.28 1.52
N GLY A 41 -12.38 -2.24 2.17
CA GLY A 41 -12.24 -2.65 3.56
C GLY A 41 -12.50 -4.14 3.78
N THR A 42 -12.25 -4.96 2.76
CA THR A 42 -12.42 -6.41 2.80
C THR A 42 -11.09 -7.17 2.68
N GLY A 43 -10.01 -6.43 2.58
CA GLY A 43 -8.66 -6.97 2.54
C GLY A 43 -8.08 -7.16 3.94
N LEU A 44 -7.21 -8.15 4.08
CA LEU A 44 -6.36 -8.36 5.25
C LEU A 44 -4.96 -7.89 4.90
N SER A 45 -4.43 -6.94 5.63
CA SER A 45 -3.09 -6.40 5.39
C SER A 45 -2.08 -6.92 6.40
N ALA A 46 -0.80 -6.76 6.03
CA ALA A 46 0.32 -7.00 6.91
C ALA A 46 0.52 -8.45 7.35
N ILE A 47 0.56 -9.37 6.36
CA ILE A 47 1.07 -10.71 6.64
C ILE A 47 2.60 -10.66 6.56
N ARG A 48 3.23 -11.04 7.65
CA ARG A 48 4.67 -11.05 7.81
C ARG A 48 5.17 -12.43 8.22
N LYS A 49 6.26 -12.87 7.60
CA LYS A 49 6.98 -14.11 7.96
C LYS A 49 8.47 -13.88 8.19
N THR A 50 9.01 -12.78 7.71
CA THR A 50 10.40 -12.38 7.96
C THR A 50 10.47 -11.16 8.88
N ASN A 51 11.60 -11.02 9.58
CA ASN A 51 11.95 -9.80 10.31
C ASN A 51 13.16 -9.09 9.68
N ARG A 52 13.49 -9.39 8.42
CA ARG A 52 14.71 -8.95 7.74
C ARG A 52 14.40 -8.05 6.55
N CYS A 53 15.29 -7.08 6.34
CA CYS A 53 15.32 -6.26 5.13
C CYS A 53 16.78 -5.93 4.80
N ASN A 54 17.13 -5.94 3.52
CA ASN A 54 18.46 -5.60 3.02
C ASN A 54 18.56 -4.14 2.51
N ALA A 55 17.53 -3.32 2.77
CA ALA A 55 17.49 -1.92 2.39
C ALA A 55 17.31 -1.01 3.62
N CYS A 56 17.76 0.24 3.51
CA CYS A 56 17.59 1.28 4.52
C CYS A 56 16.96 2.52 3.85
N CYS A 57 15.67 2.41 3.52
CA CYS A 57 14.96 3.47 2.79
C CYS A 57 14.57 4.60 3.74
N LYS A 58 14.94 5.84 3.43
CA LYS A 58 14.60 7.03 4.24
C LYS A 58 13.10 7.21 4.48
N PHE A 59 12.26 6.71 3.57
CA PHE A 59 10.80 6.75 3.66
C PHE A 59 10.19 5.57 4.42
N CYS A 60 10.99 4.58 4.83
CA CYS A 60 10.48 3.38 5.50
C CYS A 60 9.90 3.73 6.88
N TYR A 61 8.77 3.11 7.23
CA TYR A 61 8.17 3.24 8.56
C TYR A 61 9.05 2.65 9.66
N ASP A 62 9.87 1.66 9.31
CA ASP A 62 10.80 0.99 10.23
C ASP A 62 12.24 1.51 10.07
N TYR A 63 12.41 2.74 9.57
CA TYR A 63 13.72 3.36 9.42
C TYR A 63 14.45 3.44 10.76
N GLY A 64 15.67 2.92 10.80
CA GLY A 64 16.52 2.95 12.00
C GLY A 64 16.14 1.97 13.11
N VAL A 65 15.05 1.17 12.94
CA VAL A 65 14.59 0.23 13.99
C VAL A 65 14.51 -1.22 13.51
N LEU A 66 15.01 -1.53 12.32
CA LEU A 66 14.90 -2.86 11.71
C LEU A 66 15.45 -3.97 12.60
N ASP A 67 16.58 -3.72 13.29
CA ASP A 67 17.22 -4.70 14.18
C ASP A 67 16.42 -4.98 15.46
N THR A 68 15.41 -4.15 15.76
CA THR A 68 14.55 -4.33 16.94
C THR A 68 13.32 -5.18 16.65
N ILE A 69 13.05 -5.50 15.38
CA ILE A 69 11.87 -6.24 14.97
C ILE A 69 12.05 -7.73 15.32
N PRO A 70 11.19 -8.30 16.19
CA PRO A 70 11.36 -9.66 16.63
C PRO A 70 11.09 -10.66 15.50
N PRO A 71 11.75 -11.83 15.51
CA PRO A 71 11.48 -12.91 14.57
C PRO A 71 10.06 -13.45 14.76
N ILE A 72 9.50 -13.98 13.68
CA ILE A 72 8.15 -14.56 13.70
C ILE A 72 8.17 -15.92 14.36
N GLY A 73 9.12 -16.76 14.02
CA GLY A 73 9.22 -18.15 14.44
C GLY A 73 8.81 -19.14 13.35
N GLU A 74 9.34 -20.35 13.44
CA GLU A 74 9.04 -21.41 12.47
C GLU A 74 7.57 -21.85 12.56
N GLY A 75 6.95 -22.07 11.40
CA GLY A 75 5.54 -22.48 11.31
C GLY A 75 4.53 -21.40 11.73
N LEU A 76 4.99 -20.19 12.02
CA LEU A 76 4.15 -19.05 12.38
C LEU A 76 4.09 -18.02 11.23
N CYS A 77 2.98 -17.33 11.17
CA CYS A 77 2.84 -16.05 10.44
C CYS A 77 2.27 -15.00 11.38
N GLU A 78 2.61 -13.75 11.14
CA GLU A 78 2.03 -12.61 11.84
C GLU A 78 1.03 -11.90 10.93
N ILE A 79 -0.15 -11.63 11.45
CA ILE A 79 -1.23 -10.96 10.75
C ILE A 79 -1.72 -9.82 11.65
N GLY A 80 -1.50 -8.58 11.21
CA GLY A 80 -1.94 -7.40 11.98
C GLY A 80 -1.40 -7.36 13.42
N GLY A 81 -0.15 -7.79 13.63
CA GLY A 81 0.50 -7.83 14.94
C GLY A 81 0.19 -9.08 15.78
N THR A 82 -0.68 -9.98 15.32
CA THR A 82 -1.02 -11.23 16.01
C THR A 82 -0.36 -12.42 15.31
N LYS A 83 0.28 -13.31 16.07
CA LYS A 83 0.92 -14.51 15.55
C LYS A 83 -0.05 -15.68 15.50
N PHE A 84 -0.04 -16.42 14.38
CA PHE A 84 -0.86 -17.60 14.11
C PHE A 84 0.00 -18.75 13.62
N TYR A 85 -0.40 -19.98 13.90
CA TYR A 85 0.18 -21.13 13.23
C TYR A 85 -0.33 -21.21 11.79
N GLU A 86 0.56 -21.43 10.84
CA GLU A 86 0.19 -21.56 9.41
C GLU A 86 -0.84 -22.67 9.18
N ARG A 87 -0.72 -23.78 9.92
CA ARG A 87 -1.66 -24.90 9.86
C ARG A 87 -3.10 -24.53 10.23
N ASP A 88 -3.29 -23.42 10.96
CA ASP A 88 -4.61 -22.98 11.43
C ASP A 88 -5.25 -21.95 10.46
N LEU A 89 -4.51 -21.48 9.43
CA LEU A 89 -5.04 -20.54 8.43
C LEU A 89 -6.32 -21.04 7.74
N PRO A 90 -6.47 -22.35 7.37
CA PRO A 90 -7.72 -22.83 6.78
C PRO A 90 -8.93 -22.64 7.69
N LEU A 91 -8.76 -22.72 9.02
CA LEU A 91 -9.84 -22.46 9.99
C LEU A 91 -10.25 -20.98 9.97
N LEU A 92 -9.27 -20.06 9.84
CA LEU A 92 -9.55 -18.63 9.72
C LEU A 92 -10.36 -18.32 8.47
N PHE A 93 -10.18 -19.08 7.40
CA PHE A 93 -10.87 -18.88 6.11
C PHE A 93 -12.24 -19.58 6.04
N SER A 94 -12.54 -20.49 6.92
CA SER A 94 -13.83 -21.17 6.99
C SER A 94 -14.94 -20.29 7.61
N THR A 95 -14.56 -19.14 8.17
CA THR A 95 -15.50 -18.22 8.79
C THR A 95 -16.27 -17.41 7.73
N SER A 96 -17.44 -16.89 8.09
CA SER A 96 -18.25 -16.04 7.22
C SER A 96 -17.61 -14.69 6.84
N LYS A 97 -16.48 -14.35 7.45
CA LYS A 97 -15.73 -13.10 7.25
C LYS A 97 -14.43 -13.30 6.48
N LYS A 98 -14.42 -14.20 5.51
CA LYS A 98 -13.27 -14.44 4.64
C LYS A 98 -12.81 -13.14 3.96
N PRO A 99 -11.50 -12.78 4.03
CA PRO A 99 -10.99 -11.62 3.30
C PRO A 99 -11.05 -11.85 1.78
N THR A 100 -11.26 -10.79 1.02
CA THR A 100 -11.21 -10.84 -0.45
C THR A 100 -9.80 -10.70 -1.01
N GLY A 101 -8.87 -10.19 -0.21
CA GLY A 101 -7.46 -10.06 -0.58
C GLY A 101 -6.56 -9.95 0.64
N ILE A 102 -5.31 -10.28 0.46
CA ILE A 102 -4.26 -10.17 1.48
C ILE A 102 -3.01 -9.54 0.92
N SER A 103 -2.19 -8.95 1.80
CA SER A 103 -0.89 -8.39 1.43
C SER A 103 0.25 -8.96 2.26
N TYR A 104 1.31 -9.38 1.58
CA TYR A 104 2.61 -9.64 2.17
C TYR A 104 3.40 -8.34 2.12
N VAL A 105 3.36 -7.59 3.19
CA VAL A 105 3.96 -6.26 3.31
C VAL A 105 4.81 -6.20 4.57
N TYR A 106 5.65 -5.20 4.67
CA TYR A 106 6.73 -5.00 5.63
C TYR A 106 7.99 -5.81 5.36
N LEU A 107 9.10 -5.13 5.54
CA LEU A 107 10.44 -5.68 5.37
C LEU A 107 10.66 -6.16 3.92
N GLU A 108 11.50 -7.18 3.75
CA GLU A 108 11.78 -7.72 2.41
C GLU A 108 11.53 -9.22 2.36
N PRO A 109 10.40 -9.66 1.81
CA PRO A 109 10.07 -11.09 1.72
C PRO A 109 11.14 -11.93 1.02
N PHE A 110 11.84 -11.38 0.03
CA PHE A 110 12.88 -12.11 -0.72
C PHE A 110 14.16 -12.38 0.09
N MET A 111 14.27 -11.85 1.31
CA MET A 111 15.32 -12.27 2.24
C MET A 111 15.16 -13.74 2.69
N GLU A 112 13.92 -14.22 2.73
CA GLU A 112 13.55 -15.56 3.20
C GLU A 112 12.31 -16.04 2.41
N ILE A 113 12.36 -15.97 1.09
CA ILE A 113 11.17 -16.14 0.24
C ILE A 113 10.53 -17.53 0.36
N GLU A 114 11.33 -18.55 0.67
CA GLU A 114 10.88 -19.93 0.75
C GLU A 114 9.86 -20.14 1.86
N VAL A 115 9.94 -19.36 2.94
CA VAL A 115 8.99 -19.46 4.06
C VAL A 115 7.58 -18.98 3.69
N TYR A 116 7.43 -18.26 2.57
CA TYR A 116 6.13 -17.76 2.10
C TYR A 116 5.35 -18.73 1.22
N TYR A 117 6.02 -19.69 0.56
CA TYR A 117 5.35 -20.56 -0.44
C TYR A 117 4.19 -21.37 0.14
N GLY A 118 4.33 -21.86 1.40
CA GLY A 118 3.25 -22.59 2.07
C GLY A 118 2.02 -21.74 2.30
N VAL A 119 2.21 -20.56 2.83
CA VAL A 119 1.13 -19.61 3.11
C VAL A 119 0.48 -19.14 1.81
N ILE A 120 1.25 -18.87 0.76
CA ILE A 120 0.72 -18.47 -0.56
C ILE A 120 -0.20 -19.56 -1.11
N ARG A 121 0.21 -20.82 -1.07
CA ARG A 121 -0.64 -21.95 -1.52
C ARG A 121 -1.93 -22.04 -0.74
N ALA A 122 -1.87 -21.93 0.60
CA ALA A 122 -3.06 -21.99 1.45
C ALA A 122 -4.08 -20.87 1.11
N PHE A 123 -3.62 -19.66 0.89
CA PHE A 123 -4.49 -18.55 0.47
C PHE A 123 -5.02 -18.73 -0.95
N LYS A 124 -4.21 -19.29 -1.85
CA LYS A 124 -4.65 -19.60 -3.23
C LYS A 124 -5.77 -20.64 -3.24
N GLU A 125 -5.62 -21.72 -2.49
CA GLU A 125 -6.65 -22.76 -2.33
C GLU A 125 -7.93 -22.20 -1.71
N ALA A 126 -7.80 -21.24 -0.82
CA ALA A 126 -8.94 -20.52 -0.25
C ALA A 126 -9.60 -19.53 -1.25
N GLY A 127 -9.03 -19.31 -2.44
CA GLY A 127 -9.54 -18.37 -3.45
C GLY A 127 -9.46 -16.91 -2.98
N ILE A 128 -8.43 -16.55 -2.23
CA ILE A 128 -8.18 -15.19 -1.72
C ILE A 128 -7.11 -14.56 -2.59
N HIS A 129 -7.35 -13.36 -3.12
CA HIS A 129 -6.37 -12.62 -3.90
C HIS A 129 -5.17 -12.25 -3.06
N GLN A 130 -3.97 -12.39 -3.61
CA GLN A 130 -2.72 -12.19 -2.88
C GLN A 130 -1.79 -11.25 -3.61
N HIS A 131 -1.24 -10.27 -2.88
CA HIS A 131 -0.20 -9.42 -3.42
C HIS A 131 0.99 -9.29 -2.46
N MET A 132 2.18 -9.22 -3.03
CA MET A 132 3.44 -9.13 -2.30
C MET A 132 4.20 -7.88 -2.71
N TYR A 133 4.89 -7.28 -1.74
CA TYR A 133 5.79 -6.14 -1.95
C TYR A 133 7.24 -6.61 -1.89
N THR A 134 8.09 -6.03 -2.73
CA THR A 134 9.53 -6.28 -2.72
C THR A 134 10.32 -5.06 -3.17
N ASN A 135 11.54 -4.90 -2.65
CA ASN A 135 12.51 -3.96 -3.22
C ASN A 135 13.16 -4.50 -4.51
N GLY A 136 12.93 -5.76 -4.85
CA GLY A 136 13.35 -6.41 -6.07
C GLY A 136 14.83 -6.77 -6.18
N THR A 137 15.66 -6.34 -5.24
CA THR A 137 17.13 -6.51 -5.35
C THR A 137 17.59 -7.97 -5.24
N LEU A 138 16.77 -8.82 -4.61
CA LEU A 138 17.01 -10.25 -4.46
C LEU A 138 16.13 -11.11 -5.38
N ALA A 139 15.30 -10.50 -6.23
CA ALA A 139 14.45 -11.23 -7.15
C ALA A 139 15.29 -11.92 -8.24
N THR A 140 15.23 -13.24 -8.25
CA THR A 140 15.81 -14.12 -9.28
C THR A 140 14.71 -14.74 -10.10
N GLU A 141 15.00 -15.21 -11.32
CA GLU A 141 14.00 -15.89 -12.14
C GLU A 141 13.47 -17.15 -11.45
N GLU A 142 14.31 -17.87 -10.71
CA GLU A 142 13.91 -19.04 -9.92
C GLU A 142 12.88 -18.70 -8.86
N ASN A 143 13.13 -17.66 -8.05
CA ASN A 143 12.22 -17.21 -7.00
C ASN A 143 10.89 -16.70 -7.58
N LEU A 144 10.95 -15.95 -8.66
CA LEU A 144 9.77 -15.40 -9.34
C LEU A 144 8.90 -16.51 -9.94
N ARG A 145 9.51 -17.53 -10.55
CA ARG A 145 8.80 -18.71 -11.02
C ARG A 145 8.14 -19.47 -9.87
N ALA A 146 8.89 -19.74 -8.80
CA ALA A 146 8.36 -20.44 -7.63
C ALA A 146 7.19 -19.70 -6.96
N LEU A 147 7.21 -18.37 -6.94
CA LEU A 147 6.07 -17.56 -6.47
C LEU A 147 4.84 -17.72 -7.37
N GLY A 148 5.02 -17.71 -8.69
CA GLY A 148 3.94 -17.96 -9.64
C GLY A 148 3.36 -19.36 -9.48
N GLU A 149 4.21 -20.40 -9.36
CA GLU A 149 3.81 -21.79 -9.13
C GLU A 149 3.11 -21.97 -7.78
N ALA A 150 3.51 -21.21 -6.74
CA ALA A 150 2.81 -21.18 -5.46
C ALA A 150 1.44 -20.51 -5.55
N GLY A 151 1.19 -19.70 -6.57
CA GLY A 151 -0.08 -19.07 -6.86
C GLY A 151 -0.19 -17.62 -6.41
N LEU A 152 0.91 -16.89 -6.28
CA LEU A 152 0.88 -15.44 -6.05
C LEU A 152 0.19 -14.74 -7.22
N ASP A 153 -0.79 -13.87 -6.92
CA ASP A 153 -1.59 -13.20 -7.93
C ASP A 153 -0.98 -11.88 -8.41
N GLU A 154 -0.30 -11.15 -7.52
CA GLU A 154 0.20 -9.81 -7.80
C GLU A 154 1.53 -9.53 -7.09
N LEU A 155 2.52 -8.98 -7.81
CA LEU A 155 3.82 -8.58 -7.25
C LEU A 155 4.08 -7.10 -7.50
N ARG A 156 4.47 -6.39 -6.44
CA ARG A 156 4.73 -4.95 -6.46
C ARG A 156 6.18 -4.64 -6.14
N PHE A 157 6.84 -3.97 -7.05
CA PHE A 157 8.22 -3.53 -6.89
C PHE A 157 8.29 -2.12 -6.32
N ASN A 158 9.07 -1.94 -5.26
CA ASN A 158 9.37 -0.61 -4.72
C ASN A 158 10.62 -0.05 -5.40
N LEU A 159 10.43 0.77 -6.41
CA LEU A 159 11.55 1.37 -7.15
C LEU A 159 12.37 2.38 -6.33
N GLY A 160 11.74 3.04 -5.35
CA GLY A 160 12.44 3.94 -4.44
C GLY A 160 13.46 3.24 -3.55
N ALA A 161 13.21 1.98 -3.21
CA ALA A 161 14.15 1.17 -2.43
C ALA A 161 15.35 0.67 -3.24
N SER A 162 15.24 0.64 -4.57
CA SER A 162 16.28 0.15 -5.49
C SER A 162 16.92 1.23 -6.35
N ASN A 163 16.52 2.49 -6.18
CA ASN A 163 16.94 3.62 -7.02
C ASN A 163 16.76 3.34 -8.52
N CYS A 164 15.64 2.75 -8.91
CA CYS A 164 15.35 2.35 -10.30
C CYS A 164 16.48 1.55 -10.96
N SER A 165 17.14 0.65 -10.24
CA SER A 165 18.29 -0.08 -10.77
C SER A 165 17.91 -0.96 -11.96
N ASP A 166 18.79 -1.09 -12.95
CA ASP A 166 18.57 -1.90 -14.15
C ASP A 166 18.30 -3.37 -13.80
N LYS A 167 18.93 -3.89 -12.73
CA LYS A 167 18.67 -5.23 -12.21
C LYS A 167 17.21 -5.41 -11.81
N VAL A 168 16.63 -4.45 -11.10
CA VAL A 168 15.23 -4.52 -10.65
C VAL A 168 14.28 -4.33 -11.82
N ILE A 169 14.60 -3.45 -12.77
CA ILE A 169 13.81 -3.30 -14.01
C ILE A 169 13.79 -4.63 -14.79
N ALA A 170 14.91 -5.31 -14.92
CA ALA A 170 14.97 -6.63 -15.57
C ALA A 170 14.17 -7.70 -14.78
N ALA A 171 14.19 -7.64 -13.45
CA ALA A 171 13.38 -8.52 -12.60
C ALA A 171 11.88 -8.30 -12.80
N MET A 172 11.43 -7.05 -12.99
CA MET A 172 10.03 -6.74 -13.31
C MET A 172 9.59 -7.42 -14.62
N ALA A 173 10.39 -7.31 -15.68
CA ALA A 173 10.11 -7.98 -16.95
C ALA A 173 10.09 -9.51 -16.80
N THR A 174 10.95 -10.06 -15.94
CA THR A 174 10.97 -11.50 -15.65
C THR A 174 9.73 -11.92 -14.86
N ALA A 175 9.30 -11.13 -13.88
CA ALA A 175 8.11 -11.40 -13.07
C ALA A 175 6.84 -11.52 -13.92
N LYS A 176 6.72 -10.72 -14.98
CA LYS A 176 5.58 -10.78 -15.94
C LYS A 176 5.41 -12.12 -16.63
N LYS A 177 6.45 -12.98 -16.69
CA LYS A 177 6.37 -14.33 -17.27
C LYS A 177 5.62 -15.30 -16.36
N TYR A 178 5.61 -15.07 -15.05
CA TYR A 178 5.19 -16.04 -14.04
C TYR A 178 4.04 -15.56 -13.16
N ILE A 179 3.90 -14.26 -12.96
CA ILE A 179 2.94 -13.67 -12.03
C ILE A 179 1.89 -12.89 -12.82
N PRO A 180 0.60 -13.15 -12.60
CA PRO A 180 -0.49 -12.58 -13.40
C PRO A 180 -0.52 -11.07 -13.46
N GLN A 181 -0.28 -10.39 -12.33
CA GLN A 181 -0.26 -8.93 -12.26
C GLN A 181 1.04 -8.44 -11.62
N VAL A 182 1.74 -7.55 -12.29
CA VAL A 182 3.01 -6.98 -11.82
C VAL A 182 2.96 -5.48 -11.94
N GLY A 183 3.36 -4.79 -10.90
CA GLY A 183 3.38 -3.33 -10.92
C GLY A 183 4.40 -2.72 -9.98
N ILE A 184 4.33 -1.41 -9.88
CA ILE A 184 5.14 -0.59 -8.99
C ILE A 184 4.28 -0.12 -7.84
N GLU A 185 4.82 -0.19 -6.62
CA GLU A 185 4.28 0.43 -5.42
C GLU A 185 5.39 1.16 -4.70
N THR A 186 5.33 2.48 -4.67
CA THR A 186 6.39 3.29 -4.06
C THR A 186 5.86 4.66 -3.68
N PRO A 187 6.33 5.26 -2.59
CA PRO A 187 6.11 6.69 -2.38
C PRO A 187 6.92 7.48 -3.41
N MET A 188 6.25 8.42 -4.07
CA MET A 188 6.96 9.28 -5.03
C MET A 188 7.69 10.38 -4.29
N THR A 189 9.03 10.33 -4.34
CA THR A 189 9.93 11.39 -3.84
C THR A 189 10.53 12.16 -5.02
N PRO A 190 11.05 13.37 -4.81
CA PRO A 190 11.71 14.12 -5.88
C PRO A 190 12.85 13.36 -6.55
N GLU A 191 13.66 12.64 -5.76
CA GLU A 191 14.78 11.84 -6.26
C GLU A 191 14.27 10.67 -7.11
N LEU A 192 13.27 9.96 -6.63
CA LEU A 192 12.68 8.86 -7.39
C LEU A 192 12.01 9.35 -8.66
N TYR A 193 11.31 10.50 -8.61
CA TYR A 193 10.72 11.10 -9.79
C TYR A 193 11.77 11.36 -10.87
N ALA A 194 12.90 11.97 -10.49
CA ALA A 194 14.00 12.24 -11.42
C ALA A 194 14.60 10.95 -12.01
N GLN A 195 14.81 9.92 -11.18
CA GLN A 195 15.32 8.62 -11.61
C GLN A 195 14.32 7.90 -12.53
N PHE A 196 13.04 7.94 -12.19
CA PHE A 196 11.98 7.37 -13.00
C PHE A 196 11.94 8.01 -14.39
N GLN A 197 12.02 9.35 -14.48
CA GLN A 197 12.04 10.04 -15.78
C GLN A 197 13.20 9.57 -16.66
N GLN A 198 14.37 9.29 -16.09
CA GLN A 198 15.53 8.79 -16.83
C GLN A 198 15.36 7.35 -17.32
N LYS A 199 14.61 6.53 -16.60
CA LYS A 199 14.44 5.09 -16.86
C LYS A 199 13.05 4.73 -17.38
N LYS A 200 12.18 5.71 -17.56
CA LYS A 200 10.77 5.56 -17.86
C LYS A 200 10.50 4.57 -19.01
N ASP A 201 11.17 4.75 -20.13
CA ASP A 201 10.93 3.91 -21.31
C ASP A 201 11.32 2.46 -21.05
N ALA A 202 12.43 2.23 -20.34
CA ALA A 202 12.86 0.88 -19.95
C ALA A 202 11.87 0.25 -18.95
N ILE A 203 11.34 1.05 -18.01
CA ILE A 203 10.33 0.58 -17.06
C ILE A 203 9.03 0.21 -17.77
N LEU A 204 8.51 1.09 -18.62
CA LEU A 204 7.28 0.81 -19.38
C LEU A 204 7.43 -0.38 -20.33
N ALA A 205 8.61 -0.55 -20.93
CA ALA A 205 8.91 -1.70 -21.79
C ALA A 205 8.93 -3.07 -21.07
N THR A 206 8.94 -3.09 -19.71
CA THR A 206 8.84 -4.34 -18.95
C THR A 206 7.47 -5.01 -19.06
N GLY A 207 6.46 -4.29 -19.51
CA GLY A 207 5.09 -4.79 -19.63
C GLY A 207 4.35 -4.88 -18.28
N ILE A 208 4.74 -4.10 -17.28
CA ILE A 208 3.99 -3.98 -16.03
C ILE A 208 2.57 -3.48 -16.29
N ASP A 209 1.66 -3.77 -15.36
CA ASP A 209 0.24 -3.45 -15.50
C ASP A 209 -0.11 -2.09 -14.87
N PHE A 210 0.54 -1.73 -13.77
CA PHE A 210 0.19 -0.54 -13.01
C PHE A 210 1.39 0.11 -12.29
N MET A 211 1.18 1.35 -11.90
CA MET A 211 2.02 2.07 -10.96
C MET A 211 1.14 2.71 -9.87
N ASN A 212 1.31 2.25 -8.65
CA ASN A 212 0.69 2.84 -7.48
C ASN A 212 1.69 3.79 -6.80
N CYS A 213 1.39 5.08 -6.85
CA CYS A 213 2.18 6.11 -6.21
C CYS A 213 1.57 6.45 -4.85
N ALA A 214 2.08 5.79 -3.81
CA ALA A 214 1.63 6.06 -2.45
C ALA A 214 2.07 7.46 -1.99
N GLU A 215 1.14 8.27 -1.48
CA GLU A 215 1.52 9.50 -0.79
C GLU A 215 2.37 9.14 0.43
N LEU A 216 3.55 9.76 0.54
CA LEU A 216 4.47 9.51 1.64
C LEU A 216 3.79 9.85 2.96
N HIS A 217 3.91 8.95 3.90
CA HIS A 217 3.40 9.11 5.25
C HIS A 217 4.57 9.06 6.22
N LEU A 218 4.66 10.07 7.07
CA LEU A 218 5.73 10.21 8.06
C LEU A 218 5.27 9.72 9.43
N ASN A 219 6.18 9.06 10.13
CA ASN A 219 6.05 8.64 11.51
C ASN A 219 7.30 9.02 12.32
N ALA A 220 7.36 8.64 13.58
CA ALA A 220 8.47 8.98 14.46
C ALA A 220 9.84 8.45 13.97
N ASN A 221 9.85 7.35 13.21
CA ASN A 221 11.11 6.74 12.76
C ASN A 221 11.71 7.44 11.53
N ASN A 222 10.88 8.01 10.66
CA ASN A 222 11.34 8.54 9.37
C ASN A 222 11.22 10.06 9.22
N ILE A 223 10.53 10.75 10.13
CA ILE A 223 10.26 12.19 10.02
C ILE A 223 11.52 13.04 9.94
N ASP A 224 12.57 12.69 10.68
CA ASP A 224 13.82 13.45 10.71
C ASP A 224 14.55 13.44 9.37
N ASN A 225 14.29 12.41 8.52
CA ASN A 225 14.86 12.34 7.18
C ASN A 225 14.32 13.43 6.23
N TYR A 226 13.24 14.08 6.62
CA TYR A 226 12.53 15.12 5.86
C TYR A 226 12.47 16.45 6.60
N ALA A 227 13.38 16.66 7.57
CA ALA A 227 13.48 17.92 8.30
C ALA A 227 13.75 19.09 7.31
N GLY A 228 12.98 20.16 7.47
CA GLY A 228 13.06 21.32 6.58
C GLY A 228 12.15 21.28 5.35
N GLU A 229 11.48 20.17 5.09
CA GLU A 229 10.48 20.09 4.03
C GLU A 229 9.17 20.79 4.42
N ASN A 230 8.48 21.32 3.42
CA ASN A 230 7.14 21.86 3.61
C ASN A 230 6.14 20.71 3.79
N MET A 231 5.54 20.64 4.96
CA MET A 231 4.63 19.56 5.35
C MET A 231 3.16 19.94 5.18
N TYR A 232 2.36 18.92 4.95
CA TYR A 232 0.92 18.95 4.97
C TYR A 232 0.40 17.87 5.90
N MET A 233 -0.53 18.23 6.77
CA MET A 233 -1.25 17.27 7.59
C MET A 233 -2.64 17.05 7.01
N SER A 234 -2.96 15.81 6.68
CA SER A 234 -4.31 15.43 6.27
C SER A 234 -5.27 15.57 7.44
N ARG A 235 -6.58 15.59 7.16
CA ARG A 235 -7.62 15.79 8.19
C ARG A 235 -7.55 14.82 9.36
N LEU A 236 -6.79 13.74 9.24
CA LEU A 236 -6.68 12.68 10.25
C LEU A 236 -5.28 12.38 10.68
N GLY A 237 -4.43 13.39 10.65
CA GLY A 237 -3.14 13.30 11.26
C GLY A 237 -2.07 12.60 10.42
N TYR A 238 -2.33 12.27 9.16
CA TYR A 238 -1.25 11.83 8.27
C TYR A 238 -0.40 13.02 7.86
N LEU A 239 0.84 13.02 8.29
CA LEU A 239 1.83 14.03 7.93
C LEU A 239 2.57 13.59 6.66
N SER A 240 2.68 14.49 5.69
CA SER A 240 3.29 14.22 4.40
C SER A 240 3.99 15.47 3.86
N PRO A 241 5.14 15.35 3.18
CA PRO A 241 5.67 16.44 2.40
C PRO A 241 4.68 16.83 1.28
N ILE A 242 4.51 18.13 1.07
CA ILE A 242 3.52 18.65 0.09
C ILE A 242 3.76 18.09 -1.31
N TRP A 243 5.02 17.96 -1.71
CA TRP A 243 5.40 17.50 -3.04
C TRP A 243 5.00 16.04 -3.31
N SER A 244 4.81 15.20 -2.29
CA SER A 244 4.60 13.76 -2.50
C SER A 244 3.38 13.49 -3.38
N ARG A 245 2.21 14.00 -3.02
CA ARG A 245 1.01 13.83 -3.84
C ARG A 245 1.05 14.65 -5.13
N GLU A 246 1.68 15.82 -5.10
CA GLU A 246 1.80 16.66 -6.29
C GLU A 246 2.60 15.97 -7.40
N LEU A 247 3.67 15.28 -7.06
CA LEU A 247 4.45 14.47 -8.02
C LEU A 247 3.62 13.30 -8.59
N THR A 248 2.81 12.65 -7.76
CA THR A 248 1.87 11.62 -8.24
C THR A 248 0.89 12.19 -9.27
N LEU A 249 0.28 13.33 -8.99
CA LEU A 249 -0.65 13.98 -9.93
C LEU A 249 0.05 14.42 -11.24
N GLN A 250 1.31 14.85 -11.15
CA GLN A 250 2.12 15.14 -12.34
C GLN A 250 2.39 13.89 -13.18
N LEU A 251 2.72 12.76 -12.55
CA LEU A 251 2.89 11.49 -13.24
C LEU A 251 1.61 10.99 -13.90
N MET A 252 0.47 11.13 -13.22
CA MET A 252 -0.83 10.77 -13.80
C MET A 252 -1.14 11.61 -15.04
N ARG A 253 -0.87 12.92 -15.00
CA ARG A 253 -1.01 13.79 -16.16
C ARG A 253 -0.09 13.34 -17.31
N GLN A 254 1.18 13.12 -17.01
CA GLN A 254 2.17 12.66 -17.98
C GLN A 254 1.77 11.30 -18.59
N ALA A 255 1.23 10.38 -17.79
CA ALA A 255 0.79 9.07 -18.27
C ALA A 255 -0.30 9.18 -19.34
N VAL A 256 -1.22 10.14 -19.19
CA VAL A 256 -2.25 10.42 -20.21
C VAL A 256 -1.66 11.11 -21.43
N GLU A 257 -0.86 12.15 -21.24
CA GLU A 257 -0.26 12.92 -22.34
C GLU A 257 0.68 12.08 -23.22
N GLU A 258 1.38 11.12 -22.62
CA GLU A 258 2.31 10.23 -23.31
C GLU A 258 1.72 8.84 -23.64
N HIS A 259 0.43 8.62 -23.35
CA HIS A 259 -0.27 7.36 -23.63
C HIS A 259 0.42 6.12 -23.04
N TRP A 260 0.76 6.15 -21.75
CA TRP A 260 1.39 5.01 -21.10
C TRP A 260 0.48 3.78 -21.11
N PRO A 261 1.01 2.57 -21.39
CA PRO A 261 0.21 1.35 -21.47
C PRO A 261 -0.11 0.75 -20.09
N ILE A 262 -0.07 1.54 -19.04
CA ILE A 262 -0.27 1.13 -17.64
C ILE A 262 -1.33 1.99 -16.96
N THR A 263 -1.88 1.48 -15.87
CA THR A 263 -2.70 2.27 -14.97
C THR A 263 -1.83 2.95 -13.93
N VAL A 264 -1.97 4.26 -13.77
CA VAL A 264 -1.33 5.01 -12.68
C VAL A 264 -2.39 5.42 -11.67
N HIS A 265 -2.18 5.06 -10.41
CA HIS A 265 -3.17 5.28 -9.36
C HIS A 265 -2.57 5.99 -8.15
N ASP A 266 -3.37 6.84 -7.52
CA ASP A 266 -3.04 7.69 -6.39
C ASP A 266 -3.50 7.03 -5.08
N CYS A 267 -2.60 6.37 -4.36
CA CYS A 267 -2.87 5.95 -3.00
C CYS A 267 -2.56 7.11 -2.02
N SER A 268 -3.43 8.11 -2.03
CA SER A 268 -3.28 9.29 -1.18
C SER A 268 -3.56 8.98 0.29
N ASN A 269 -3.13 9.88 1.17
CA ASN A 269 -3.46 9.81 2.59
C ASN A 269 -4.97 9.94 2.82
N ASP A 270 -5.67 10.71 2.00
CA ASP A 270 -7.15 10.76 2.04
C ASP A 270 -7.78 9.41 1.69
N THR A 271 -7.21 8.70 0.70
CA THR A 271 -7.65 7.34 0.33
C THR A 271 -7.42 6.34 1.45
N LYS A 272 -6.22 6.35 2.05
CA LYS A 272 -5.86 5.51 3.20
C LYS A 272 -6.81 5.76 4.36
N PHE A 273 -7.12 7.01 4.60
CA PHE A 273 -8.04 7.42 5.63
C PHE A 273 -9.46 6.90 5.44
N ALA A 274 -10.04 7.09 4.27
CA ALA A 274 -11.37 6.58 3.96
C ALA A 274 -11.45 5.06 4.14
N ARG A 275 -10.36 4.35 3.79
CA ARG A 275 -10.22 2.92 4.06
C ARG A 275 -10.28 2.62 5.56
N ASP A 276 -9.47 3.30 6.35
CA ASP A 276 -9.37 3.04 7.79
C ASP A 276 -10.69 3.31 8.52
N LEU A 277 -11.41 4.36 8.12
CA LEU A 277 -12.77 4.60 8.60
C LEU A 277 -13.73 3.47 8.27
N ASN A 278 -13.72 2.99 7.02
CA ASN A 278 -14.59 1.89 6.62
C ASN A 278 -14.30 0.59 7.38
N LEU A 279 -13.01 0.32 7.61
CA LEU A 279 -12.61 -0.85 8.39
C LEU A 279 -13.14 -0.79 9.81
N ARG A 280 -13.13 0.37 10.43
CA ARG A 280 -13.59 0.57 11.80
C ARG A 280 -15.13 0.64 11.91
N ALA A 281 -15.80 1.19 10.89
CA ALA A 281 -17.26 1.23 10.84
C ALA A 281 -17.90 -0.17 10.64
N LYS A 282 -17.15 -1.13 10.10
CA LYS A 282 -17.59 -2.51 9.97
C LYS A 282 -17.30 -3.26 11.27
N GLU A 283 -18.29 -3.28 12.16
CA GLU A 283 -18.22 -3.96 13.46
C GLU A 283 -17.57 -5.35 13.42
N GLY A 284 -16.63 -5.57 14.32
CA GLY A 284 -16.09 -6.88 14.65
C GLY A 284 -15.32 -7.55 13.52
N GLY A 285 -14.80 -6.79 12.57
CA GLY A 285 -13.93 -7.32 11.52
C GLY A 285 -12.50 -7.56 12.04
N TRP A 286 -11.84 -8.52 11.48
CA TRP A 286 -10.41 -8.79 11.57
C TRP A 286 -9.56 -7.57 11.15
N PHE A 287 -10.22 -6.62 10.56
CA PHE A 287 -9.69 -5.45 9.88
C PHE A 287 -9.73 -4.18 10.74
N GLY A 288 -10.12 -4.31 12.00
CA GLY A 288 -10.31 -3.18 12.91
C GLY A 288 -9.03 -2.57 13.44
N GLN A 289 -7.86 -3.13 13.12
CA GLN A 289 -6.58 -2.50 13.44
C GLN A 289 -6.05 -1.79 12.21
N SER A 290 -5.95 -0.47 12.29
CA SER A 290 -5.17 0.30 11.36
C SER A 290 -3.72 -0.19 11.42
N SER A 291 -3.11 -0.43 10.27
CA SER A 291 -1.68 -0.73 10.17
C SER A 291 -0.79 0.44 10.61
N TYR A 292 -1.38 1.54 11.03
CA TYR A 292 -0.71 2.80 11.35
C TYR A 292 -0.69 3.12 12.85
N GLY A 293 -0.78 2.11 13.70
CA GLY A 293 -0.42 2.21 15.11
C GLY A 293 -1.44 2.87 16.03
N SER A 294 -1.08 2.85 17.30
CA SER A 294 -1.90 3.28 18.44
C SER A 294 -2.29 4.77 18.46
N GLU A 295 -1.70 5.59 17.63
CA GLU A 295 -2.00 7.03 17.60
C GLU A 295 -3.43 7.30 17.13
N PHE A 296 -3.97 6.46 16.25
CA PHE A 296 -5.35 6.54 15.76
C PHE A 296 -6.39 5.95 16.70
N GLU A 297 -5.99 5.07 17.61
CA GLU A 297 -6.91 4.50 18.61
C GLU A 297 -7.39 5.52 19.62
N ARG A 298 -6.70 6.65 19.74
CA ARG A 298 -7.01 7.70 20.72
C ARG A 298 -8.03 8.71 20.22
N ILE A 299 -8.33 8.73 18.92
CA ILE A 299 -9.26 9.68 18.35
C ILE A 299 -10.56 8.96 18.02
N PRO A 300 -11.67 9.26 18.70
CA PRO A 300 -12.96 8.64 18.39
C PRO A 300 -13.39 9.01 16.98
N PHE A 301 -13.47 8.04 16.11
CA PHE A 301 -13.78 8.21 14.69
C PHE A 301 -15.15 8.81 14.40
N ALA A 302 -16.09 8.60 15.31
CA ALA A 302 -17.43 9.16 15.25
C ALA A 302 -17.45 10.68 14.98
N TYR A 303 -16.37 11.37 15.30
CA TYR A 303 -16.28 12.83 15.15
C TYR A 303 -15.64 13.29 13.84
N PHE A 304 -15.12 12.37 13.06
CA PHE A 304 -14.32 12.73 11.91
C PHE A 304 -15.01 12.41 10.62
N LEU A 305 -16.13 12.84 10.30
CA LEU A 305 -16.55 12.89 8.94
C LEU A 305 -17.56 11.86 8.47
N PRO A 306 -18.25 12.26 7.45
CA PRO A 306 -19.02 11.37 6.63
C PRO A 306 -18.11 10.30 6.05
N VAL A 307 -18.43 9.04 6.28
CA VAL A 307 -17.81 7.90 5.61
C VAL A 307 -18.41 7.82 4.22
N LEU A 308 -17.57 7.80 3.20
CA LEU A 308 -18.00 7.51 1.84
C LEU A 308 -18.41 6.03 1.74
N GLU A 309 -19.69 5.75 1.75
CA GLU A 309 -20.24 4.50 1.29
C GLU A 309 -20.97 4.71 -0.03
N ASP A 310 -20.60 3.94 -1.05
CA ASP A 310 -21.27 3.90 -2.36
C ASP A 310 -21.67 5.28 -2.92
N GLU A 311 -20.70 6.21 -2.93
CA GLU A 311 -20.85 7.57 -3.44
C GLU A 311 -21.62 8.55 -2.55
N SER A 312 -22.15 8.11 -1.42
CA SER A 312 -22.75 8.96 -0.41
C SER A 312 -21.86 9.10 0.82
N PHE A 313 -22.05 10.20 1.55
CA PHE A 313 -21.44 10.38 2.85
C PHE A 313 -22.36 9.82 3.92
N THR A 314 -21.90 8.79 4.64
CA THR A 314 -22.62 8.27 5.81
C THR A 314 -21.89 8.73 7.06
N PHE A 315 -22.60 9.41 7.95
CA PHE A 315 -22.07 9.74 9.26
C PHE A 315 -22.16 8.50 10.15
N VAL A 316 -21.07 8.15 10.81
CA VAL A 316 -21.10 7.18 11.89
C VAL A 316 -21.80 7.84 13.08
N GLU A 317 -22.84 7.22 13.63
CA GLU A 317 -23.49 7.70 14.83
C GLU A 317 -22.49 7.80 15.99
N GLU A 318 -22.58 8.88 16.72
CA GLU A 318 -21.61 9.30 17.71
C GLU A 318 -21.65 8.42 18.96
N GLU A 319 -20.55 7.77 19.29
CA GLU A 319 -20.30 7.42 20.67
C GLU A 319 -19.81 8.67 21.44
N PRO A 320 -20.16 8.82 22.71
CA PRO A 320 -19.70 9.97 23.48
C PRO A 320 -18.17 10.02 23.55
N LEU A 321 -17.61 11.19 23.19
CA LEU A 321 -16.18 11.45 23.26
C LEU A 321 -15.62 11.14 24.65
N PRO A 322 -14.42 10.57 24.74
CA PRO A 322 -13.66 10.56 25.97
C PRO A 322 -13.54 11.97 26.54
N HIS A 323 -13.61 12.10 27.85
CA HIS A 323 -13.53 13.38 28.53
C HIS A 323 -12.35 14.22 28.05
N GLY A 324 -12.63 15.42 27.55
CA GLY A 324 -11.63 16.41 27.15
C GLY A 324 -11.46 16.63 25.65
N TYR A 325 -12.11 15.87 24.81
CA TYR A 325 -12.04 16.07 23.35
C TYR A 325 -13.20 16.94 22.85
N ARG A 326 -12.90 17.83 21.92
CA ARG A 326 -13.90 18.60 21.17
C ARG A 326 -13.83 18.24 19.70
N PRO A 327 -14.96 18.21 18.99
CA PRO A 327 -14.97 18.01 17.54
C PRO A 327 -14.04 19.02 16.86
N GLY A 328 -13.11 18.53 16.05
CA GLY A 328 -12.15 19.36 15.31
C GLY A 328 -10.87 19.73 16.05
N GLU A 329 -10.68 19.35 17.32
CA GLU A 329 -9.39 19.48 17.98
C GLU A 329 -8.49 18.30 17.62
N ILE A 330 -7.39 18.61 16.94
CA ILE A 330 -6.28 17.67 16.75
C ILE A 330 -5.38 17.82 17.98
N VAL A 331 -5.30 16.76 18.77
CA VAL A 331 -4.27 16.69 19.82
C VAL A 331 -3.04 16.08 19.17
N LEU A 332 -2.02 16.91 18.97
CA LEU A 332 -0.70 16.52 18.52
C LEU A 332 0.04 15.75 19.61
#